data_79576bd2394c7d514073c588053cdf31
#
_entry.id   79576bd2394c7d514073c588053cdf31
#
_cell.length_a   1.000
_cell.length_b   1.000
_cell.length_c   1.000
_cell.angle_alpha   90.00
_cell.angle_beta   90.00
_cell.angle_gamma   90.00
#
_symmetry.space_group_name_H-M   'P 1'
#
loop_
_entity.id
_entity.type
_entity.pdbx_description
1 polymer ?
#
loop_
_entity_poly.entity_id
_entity_poly.type
_entity_poly.pdbx_seq_one_letter_code
_entity_poly.pdbx_strand_id
1 'polypeptide(L)'
;MSRITVRALGTKKLLKQLKEYETRNVKEVHDLIRGAGFDMDTDAKKLAPVDTARLKASIHPEFKETGASFRYEDKQGTVFNGGLPSSPKNPLEVYLGTNVQYAPEQEDKHHFLLRAWEKGSKSFIRDIKREFKK
;
A
#
# COMPACT_ATOMS: atom_id res chain seq x y z
N MET A 1 -16.60 -12.20 5.81
CA MET A 1 -16.15 -10.90 5.30
C MET A 1 -14.93 -11.07 4.41
N SER A 2 -15.04 -10.53 3.20
CA SER A 2 -13.92 -10.58 2.26
C SER A 2 -13.10 -9.32 2.35
N ARG A 3 -11.78 -9.48 2.36
CA ARG A 3 -10.85 -8.36 2.46
C ARG A 3 -9.74 -8.55 1.43
N ILE A 4 -9.26 -7.46 0.87
CA ILE A 4 -8.17 -7.50 -0.09
C ILE A 4 -6.98 -6.74 0.49
N THR A 5 -5.83 -7.40 0.52
CA THR A 5 -4.56 -6.79 0.93
C THR A 5 -3.51 -7.15 -0.11
N VAL A 6 -2.76 -6.14 -0.56
CA VAL A 6 -1.66 -6.33 -1.50
C VAL A 6 -0.36 -5.95 -0.79
N ARG A 7 0.63 -6.84 -0.85
CA ARG A 7 1.95 -6.63 -0.25
C ARG A 7 2.93 -6.04 -1.23
N ALA A 8 3.62 -4.99 -0.82
CA ALA A 8 4.71 -4.42 -1.59
C ALA A 8 6.04 -4.99 -1.11
N LEU A 9 6.37 -6.20 -1.56
CA LEU A 9 7.65 -6.85 -1.26
C LEU A 9 8.48 -6.97 -2.51
N GLY A 10 9.79 -6.71 -2.40
CA GLY A 10 10.73 -6.96 -3.46
C GLY A 10 11.14 -8.43 -3.52
N THR A 11 12.02 -8.77 -4.47
CA THR A 11 12.64 -10.09 -4.51
C THR A 11 13.55 -10.26 -3.29
N LYS A 12 13.94 -11.51 -2.99
CA LYS A 12 14.88 -11.78 -1.88
C LYS A 12 16.17 -10.99 -2.01
N LYS A 13 16.68 -10.86 -3.24
CA LYS A 13 17.90 -10.09 -3.53
C LYS A 13 17.68 -8.61 -3.20
N LEU A 14 16.54 -8.04 -3.61
CA LEU A 14 16.22 -6.66 -3.34
C LEU A 14 16.03 -6.40 -1.85
N LEU A 15 15.37 -7.31 -1.13
CA LEU A 15 15.21 -7.20 0.31
C LEU A 15 16.56 -7.20 1.03
N LYS A 16 17.48 -8.05 0.60
CA LYS A 16 18.84 -8.09 1.15
C LYS A 16 19.56 -6.76 0.93
N GLN A 17 19.48 -6.22 -0.28
CA GLN A 17 20.08 -4.92 -0.60
C GLN A 17 19.46 -3.78 0.21
N LEU A 18 18.14 -3.81 0.41
CA LEU A 18 17.44 -2.85 1.24
C LEU A 18 17.92 -2.88 2.69
N LYS A 19 18.11 -4.07 3.24
CA LYS A 19 18.62 -4.23 4.61
C LYS A 19 20.04 -3.68 4.76
N GLU A 20 20.90 -3.95 3.80
CA GLU A 20 22.27 -3.43 3.79
C GLU A 20 22.27 -1.90 3.70
N TYR A 21 21.41 -1.35 2.84
CA TYR A 21 21.27 0.08 2.68
C TYR A 21 20.65 0.72 3.93
N GLU A 22 19.66 0.07 4.53
CA GLU A 22 19.01 0.53 5.76
C GLU A 22 20.01 0.68 6.90
N THR A 23 20.96 -0.24 7.03
CA THR A 23 22.01 -0.16 8.05
C THR A 23 22.79 1.14 7.97
N ARG A 24 22.96 1.69 6.77
CA ARG A 24 23.69 2.93 6.53
C ARG A 24 22.79 4.16 6.53
N ASN A 25 21.53 4.01 6.14
CA ASN A 25 20.63 5.13 5.95
C ASN A 25 19.17 4.75 6.17
N VAL A 26 18.83 4.49 7.42
CA VAL A 26 17.51 4.02 7.85
C VAL A 26 16.38 4.95 7.40
N LYS A 27 16.57 6.26 7.64
CA LYS A 27 15.52 7.23 7.32
C LYS A 27 15.19 7.25 5.84
N GLU A 28 16.21 7.24 4.99
CA GLU A 28 16.02 7.32 3.54
C GLU A 28 15.28 6.10 2.99
N VAL A 29 15.63 4.91 3.47
CA VAL A 29 14.95 3.67 3.05
C VAL A 29 13.48 3.69 3.48
N HIS A 30 13.21 4.10 4.71
CA HIS A 30 11.84 4.18 5.20
C HIS A 30 11.01 5.22 4.43
N ASP A 31 11.63 6.35 4.09
CA ASP A 31 10.96 7.39 3.29
C ASP A 31 10.61 6.88 1.89
N LEU A 32 11.50 6.09 1.27
CA LEU A 32 11.24 5.49 -0.04
C LEU A 32 10.06 4.50 0.02
N ILE A 33 10.00 3.69 1.06
CA ILE A 33 8.92 2.72 1.24
C ILE A 33 7.58 3.44 1.47
N ARG A 34 7.57 4.47 2.30
CA ARG A 34 6.38 5.27 2.54
C ARG A 34 5.91 5.97 1.28
N GLY A 35 6.85 6.55 0.52
CA GLY A 35 6.52 7.18 -0.75
C GLY A 35 5.88 6.21 -1.72
N ALA A 36 6.43 5.01 -1.84
CA ALA A 36 5.87 3.96 -2.69
C ALA A 36 4.44 3.59 -2.26
N GLY A 37 4.21 3.44 -0.95
CA GLY A 37 2.89 3.12 -0.42
C GLY A 37 1.85 4.18 -0.74
N PHE A 38 2.19 5.45 -0.56
CA PHE A 38 1.28 6.55 -0.86
C PHE A 38 1.06 6.75 -2.36
N ASP A 39 2.07 6.50 -3.19
CA ASP A 39 1.90 6.54 -4.65
C ASP A 39 0.94 5.45 -5.12
N MET A 40 1.08 4.24 -4.60
CA MET A 40 0.17 3.13 -4.90
C MET A 40 -1.25 3.43 -4.43
N ASP A 41 -1.40 4.04 -3.26
CA ASP A 41 -2.69 4.47 -2.73
C ASP A 41 -3.38 5.45 -3.68
N THR A 42 -2.65 6.46 -4.14
CA THR A 42 -3.17 7.46 -5.08
C THR A 42 -3.63 6.79 -6.38
N ASP A 43 -2.81 5.89 -6.93
CA ASP A 43 -3.13 5.18 -8.17
C ASP A 43 -4.33 4.25 -7.99
N ALA A 44 -4.41 3.52 -6.88
CA ALA A 44 -5.52 2.64 -6.60
C ALA A 44 -6.85 3.42 -6.49
N LYS A 45 -6.83 4.58 -5.85
CA LYS A 45 -8.01 5.44 -5.75
C LYS A 45 -8.47 5.96 -7.09
N LYS A 46 -7.54 6.27 -7.99
CA LYS A 46 -7.87 6.70 -9.35
C LYS A 46 -8.52 5.58 -10.17
N LEU A 47 -8.10 4.35 -9.95
CA LEU A 47 -8.59 3.18 -10.69
C LEU A 47 -9.86 2.58 -10.09
N ALA A 48 -10.16 2.88 -8.83
CA ALA A 48 -11.33 2.35 -8.16
C ALA A 48 -12.63 2.90 -8.77
N PRO A 49 -13.73 2.11 -8.78
CA PRO A 49 -15.00 2.58 -9.33
C PRO A 49 -15.51 3.83 -8.61
N VAL A 50 -16.05 4.78 -9.36
CA VAL A 50 -16.53 6.06 -8.84
C VAL A 50 -17.83 5.93 -8.05
N ASP A 51 -18.61 4.90 -8.34
CA ASP A 51 -19.96 4.70 -7.78
C ASP A 51 -19.96 4.55 -6.26
N THR A 52 -18.82 4.20 -5.67
CA THR A 52 -18.72 3.95 -4.25
C THR A 52 -17.61 4.81 -3.63
N ALA A 53 -17.97 6.04 -3.26
CA ALA A 53 -17.05 6.93 -2.55
C ALA A 53 -16.46 6.25 -1.31
N ARG A 54 -17.22 5.35 -0.68
CA ARG A 54 -16.76 4.57 0.47
C ARG A 54 -15.57 3.69 0.13
N LEU A 55 -15.61 3.02 -1.04
CA LEU A 55 -14.48 2.18 -1.47
C LEU A 55 -13.21 3.01 -1.60
N LYS A 56 -13.27 4.12 -2.33
CA LYS A 56 -12.11 5.01 -2.48
C LYS A 56 -11.60 5.52 -1.14
N ALA A 57 -12.48 5.96 -0.27
CA ALA A 57 -12.10 6.48 1.03
C ALA A 57 -11.44 5.42 1.91
N SER A 58 -11.79 4.15 1.72
CA SER A 58 -11.28 3.04 2.53
C SER A 58 -9.91 2.53 2.09
N ILE A 59 -9.48 2.81 0.84
CA ILE A 59 -8.18 2.38 0.34
C ILE A 59 -7.09 3.16 1.06
N HIS A 60 -6.08 2.45 1.56
CA HIS A 60 -4.97 3.09 2.28
C HIS A 60 -3.77 2.16 2.35
N PRO A 61 -2.56 2.72 2.51
CA PRO A 61 -1.39 1.93 2.84
C PRO A 61 -1.28 1.76 4.35
N GLU A 62 -0.73 0.64 4.80
CA GLU A 62 -0.36 0.43 6.20
C GLU A 62 1.12 0.09 6.29
N PHE A 63 1.77 0.67 7.28
CA PHE A 63 3.18 0.46 7.59
C PHE A 63 3.30 -0.11 9.00
N LYS A 64 4.48 -0.58 9.35
CA LYS A 64 4.71 -1.09 10.70
C LYS A 64 4.35 -0.04 11.77
N GLU A 65 4.72 1.21 11.54
CA GLU A 65 4.51 2.28 12.51
C GLU A 65 3.05 2.68 12.66
N THR A 66 2.26 2.58 11.59
CA THR A 66 0.85 2.96 11.62
C THR A 66 -0.06 1.84 12.09
N GLY A 67 0.31 0.58 11.81
CA GLY A 67 -0.54 -0.55 12.11
C GLY A 67 -1.91 -0.42 11.46
N ALA A 68 -2.93 -0.95 12.10
CA ALA A 68 -4.31 -0.99 11.60
C ALA A 68 -5.17 0.14 12.19
N SER A 69 -4.61 1.34 12.30
CA SER A 69 -5.29 2.48 12.92
C SER A 69 -6.11 3.34 11.98
N PHE A 70 -6.17 3.00 10.70
CA PHE A 70 -6.82 3.81 9.68
C PHE A 70 -8.32 3.93 9.92
N ARG A 71 -8.85 5.15 9.77
CA ARG A 71 -10.29 5.46 9.85
C ARG A 71 -10.69 6.28 8.65
N TYR A 72 -11.92 6.08 8.17
CA TYR A 72 -12.45 6.82 7.04
C TYR A 72 -13.93 7.13 7.26
N GLU A 73 -14.45 8.12 6.54
CA GLU A 73 -15.85 8.53 6.60
C GLU A 73 -16.53 8.29 5.26
N ASP A 74 -17.82 7.94 5.31
CA ASP A 74 -18.66 7.92 4.11
C ASP A 74 -19.25 9.33 3.83
N LYS A 75 -20.07 9.43 2.80
CA LYS A 75 -20.70 10.72 2.43
C LYS A 75 -21.64 11.26 3.49
N GLN A 76 -22.18 10.40 4.34
CA GLN A 76 -23.08 10.79 5.41
C GLN A 76 -22.35 11.15 6.71
N GLY A 77 -21.03 11.10 6.71
CA GLY A 77 -20.22 11.41 7.88
C GLY A 77 -20.07 10.25 8.87
N THR A 78 -20.50 9.04 8.51
CA THR A 78 -20.30 7.86 9.35
C THR A 78 -18.83 7.46 9.33
N VAL A 79 -18.23 7.29 10.51
CA VAL A 79 -16.82 6.91 10.66
C VAL A 79 -16.71 5.39 10.74
N PHE A 80 -15.78 4.83 9.99
CA PHE A 80 -15.51 3.40 9.95
C PHE A 80 -14.07 3.10 10.32
N ASN A 81 -13.86 1.98 11.01
CA ASN A 81 -12.53 1.42 11.19
C ASN A 81 -12.11 0.73 9.89
N GLY A 82 -11.04 1.23 9.28
CA GLY A 82 -10.57 0.74 7.98
C GLY A 82 -9.36 -0.19 8.05
N GLY A 83 -8.95 -0.62 9.23
CA GLY A 83 -7.76 -1.45 9.38
C GLY A 83 -7.81 -2.74 8.58
N LEU A 84 -6.67 -3.09 7.96
CA LEU A 84 -6.55 -4.33 7.20
C LEU A 84 -6.49 -5.54 8.14
N PRO A 85 -6.78 -6.76 7.62
CA PRO A 85 -6.80 -7.96 8.46
C PRO A 85 -5.44 -8.30 9.08
N SER A 86 -4.37 -7.86 8.47
CA SER A 86 -3.03 -7.96 9.05
C SER A 86 -2.26 -6.71 8.74
N SER A 87 -1.32 -6.35 9.61
CA SER A 87 -0.46 -5.17 9.46
C SER A 87 0.98 -5.59 9.24
N PRO A 88 1.81 -4.77 8.58
CA PRO A 88 3.21 -5.07 8.42
C PRO A 88 3.92 -5.21 9.76
N LYS A 89 4.74 -6.23 9.90
CA LYS A 89 5.56 -6.48 11.10
C LYS A 89 7.01 -6.05 10.89
N ASN A 90 7.36 -5.76 9.66
CA ASN A 90 8.71 -5.38 9.25
C ASN A 90 8.68 -3.96 8.70
N PRO A 91 9.63 -3.08 9.10
CA PRO A 91 9.66 -1.71 8.57
C PRO A 91 9.94 -1.63 7.07
N LEU A 92 10.37 -2.72 6.44
CA LEU A 92 10.60 -2.78 5.00
C LEU A 92 9.38 -3.27 4.22
N GLU A 93 8.22 -3.36 4.87
CA GLU A 93 6.98 -3.80 4.22
C GLU A 93 5.95 -2.68 4.20
N VAL A 94 5.11 -2.69 3.17
CA VAL A 94 3.90 -1.87 3.11
C VAL A 94 2.77 -2.74 2.59
N TYR A 95 1.60 -2.62 3.20
CA TYR A 95 0.39 -3.28 2.74
C TYR A 95 -0.55 -2.21 2.17
N LEU A 96 -1.07 -2.46 1.00
CA LEU A 96 -2.08 -1.60 0.38
C LEU A 96 -3.39 -2.37 0.30
N GLY A 97 -4.48 -1.76 0.71
CA GLY A 97 -5.74 -2.48 0.66
C GLY A 97 -6.93 -1.71 1.17
N THR A 98 -8.02 -2.43 1.34
CA THR A 98 -9.28 -1.94 1.87
C THR A 98 -9.95 -3.07 2.64
N ASN A 99 -10.73 -2.71 3.67
CA ASN A 99 -11.52 -3.70 4.43
C ASN A 99 -13.01 -3.68 4.05
N VAL A 100 -13.39 -2.98 3.02
CA VAL A 100 -14.79 -2.94 2.55
C VAL A 100 -15.22 -4.30 2.04
N GLN A 101 -16.39 -4.78 2.47
CA GLN A 101 -16.87 -6.13 2.18
C GLN A 101 -17.03 -6.44 0.70
N TYR A 102 -17.44 -5.47 -0.09
CA TYR A 102 -17.66 -5.66 -1.53
C TYR A 102 -16.41 -5.42 -2.39
N ALA A 103 -15.28 -5.12 -1.76
CA ALA A 103 -14.04 -4.83 -2.49
C ALA A 103 -13.55 -5.98 -3.36
N PRO A 104 -13.60 -7.26 -2.93
CA PRO A 104 -13.15 -8.35 -3.80
C PRO A 104 -13.90 -8.42 -5.13
N GLU A 105 -15.20 -8.18 -5.13
CA GLU A 105 -16.00 -8.17 -6.35
C GLU A 105 -15.57 -7.02 -7.28
N GLN A 106 -15.31 -5.85 -6.72
CA GLN A 106 -14.85 -4.70 -7.49
C GLN A 106 -13.43 -4.91 -8.01
N GLU A 107 -12.58 -5.57 -7.23
CA GLU A 107 -11.23 -5.89 -7.67
C GLU A 107 -11.25 -6.86 -8.86
N ASP A 108 -12.12 -7.87 -8.83
CA ASP A 108 -12.29 -8.80 -9.97
C ASP A 108 -12.68 -8.08 -11.25
N LYS A 109 -13.49 -7.03 -11.15
CA LYS A 109 -13.97 -6.28 -12.31
C LYS A 109 -12.97 -5.23 -12.80
N HIS A 110 -12.28 -4.57 -11.88
CA HIS A 110 -11.51 -3.36 -12.20
C HIS A 110 -10.01 -3.46 -11.93
N HIS A 111 -9.58 -4.44 -11.12
CA HIS A 111 -8.17 -4.65 -10.76
C HIS A 111 -7.47 -3.38 -10.27
N PHE A 112 -8.18 -2.59 -9.47
CA PHE A 112 -7.64 -1.30 -9.02
C PHE A 112 -6.44 -1.45 -8.08
N LEU A 113 -6.44 -2.44 -7.19
CA LEU A 113 -5.31 -2.72 -6.32
C LEU A 113 -4.17 -3.38 -7.08
N LEU A 114 -4.47 -4.38 -7.91
CA LEU A 114 -3.46 -5.09 -8.68
C LEU A 114 -2.71 -4.17 -9.63
N ARG A 115 -3.43 -3.32 -10.36
CA ARG A 115 -2.81 -2.37 -11.28
C ARG A 115 -1.93 -1.36 -10.57
N ALA A 116 -2.41 -0.81 -9.45
CA ALA A 116 -1.63 0.12 -8.64
C ALA A 116 -0.37 -0.56 -8.09
N TRP A 117 -0.48 -1.79 -7.65
CA TRP A 117 0.63 -2.61 -7.17
C TRP A 117 1.67 -2.82 -8.26
N GLU A 118 1.25 -3.27 -9.45
CA GLU A 118 2.16 -3.54 -10.55
C GLU A 118 2.94 -2.29 -10.97
N LYS A 119 2.25 -1.18 -11.12
CA LYS A 119 2.87 0.10 -11.49
C LYS A 119 3.81 0.60 -10.38
N GLY A 120 3.34 0.57 -9.14
CA GLY A 120 4.10 1.05 -8.00
C GLY A 120 5.33 0.21 -7.70
N SER A 121 5.23 -1.11 -7.86
CA SER A 121 6.36 -2.01 -7.67
C SER A 121 7.48 -1.74 -8.65
N LYS A 122 7.14 -1.54 -9.93
CA LYS A 122 8.15 -1.22 -10.95
C LYS A 122 8.84 0.10 -10.65
N SER A 123 8.08 1.12 -10.29
CA SER A 123 8.63 2.43 -9.93
C SER A 123 9.53 2.35 -8.71
N PHE A 124 9.10 1.60 -7.69
CA PHE A 124 9.87 1.41 -6.46
C PHE A 124 11.20 0.72 -6.72
N ILE A 125 11.18 -0.37 -7.50
CA ILE A 125 12.39 -1.10 -7.84
C ILE A 125 13.36 -0.20 -8.60
N ARG A 126 12.86 0.57 -9.55
CA ARG A 126 13.69 1.52 -10.31
C ARG A 126 14.32 2.56 -9.39
N ASP A 127 13.56 3.12 -8.47
CA ASP A 127 14.03 4.16 -7.57
C ASP A 127 15.08 3.61 -6.59
N ILE A 128 14.88 2.42 -6.06
CA ILE A 128 15.82 1.77 -5.17
C ILE A 128 17.14 1.49 -5.89
N LYS A 129 17.07 0.96 -7.12
CA LYS A 129 18.29 0.71 -7.91
C LYS A 129 19.08 1.98 -8.17
N ARG A 130 18.39 3.09 -8.42
CA ARG A 130 19.02 4.40 -8.62
C ARG A 130 19.74 4.86 -7.35
N GLU A 131 19.11 4.72 -6.20
CA GLU A 131 19.71 5.10 -4.93
C GLU A 131 20.93 4.26 -4.57
N PHE A 132 20.91 2.96 -4.89
CA PHE A 132 22.06 2.09 -4.60
C PHE A 132 23.29 2.38 -5.45
N LYS A 133 23.13 3.11 -6.55
CA LYS A 133 24.27 3.50 -7.41
C LYS A 133 25.00 4.73 -6.91
N LYS A 134 24.43 5.45 -5.98
CA LYS A 134 25.07 6.60 -5.34
C LYS A 134 26.09 6.13 -4.26
#